data_ed48f235d66642671adf8583416c67ec
#
_entry.id   ed48f235d66642671adf8583416c67ec
#
_cell.length_a   1.000
_cell.length_b   1.000
_cell.length_c   1.000
_cell.angle_alpha   90.00
_cell.angle_beta   90.00
_cell.angle_gamma   90.00
#
_symmetry.space_group_name_H-M   'P 1'
#
loop_
_entity.id
_entity.type
_entity.pdbx_description
1 polymer ?
#
loop_
_entity_poly.entity_id
_entity_poly.type
_entity_poly.pdbx_seq_one_letter_code
_entity_poly.pdbx_strand_id
1 'polypeptide(L)'
;IENNGGYLVTSECTRGDDGLALDEVLNIANKSKAKNKIIILDSCHSGIAGNISSLENKSLLSEGVTILTASSESQYAQEKNGQGVFTSLLVDALNGSASNLVGEISPASVYAHIDQSLGAWEQRPIFKTNIKKFISLRKVQPPISLDDLKMIIILFEKVSSIFQLDPTFEPNRDNTNLKNLPNPKKENIEKFRILQKFNRINLVLPIDEEHMYYAAMNSKGCKLTPLG
;
A
#
# COMPACT_ATOMS: atom_id res chain seq x y z
N ILE A 1 6.39 -37.56 -1.09
CA ILE A 1 5.53 -37.24 -2.28
C ILE A 1 6.32 -36.22 -3.07
N GLU A 2 6.99 -36.77 -4.03
CA GLU A 2 8.03 -36.12 -4.79
C GLU A 2 7.42 -35.45 -6.01
N ASN A 3 7.74 -34.18 -6.20
CA ASN A 3 7.72 -33.45 -7.47
C ASN A 3 6.39 -33.22 -8.23
N ASN A 4 5.24 -33.35 -7.62
CA ASN A 4 4.00 -32.88 -8.24
C ASN A 4 3.56 -31.61 -7.55
N GLY A 5 3.36 -30.53 -8.31
CA GLY A 5 2.94 -29.23 -7.81
C GLY A 5 1.81 -29.30 -6.78
N GLY A 6 1.59 -28.21 -6.04
CA GLY A 6 0.56 -28.18 -4.99
C GLY A 6 -0.86 -28.38 -5.55
N TYR A 7 -1.76 -28.86 -4.71
CA TYR A 7 -3.16 -29.12 -5.04
C TYR A 7 -4.08 -28.34 -4.09
N LEU A 8 -5.18 -27.84 -4.62
CA LEU A 8 -6.29 -27.30 -3.84
C LEU A 8 -7.24 -28.47 -3.52
N VAL A 9 -7.24 -28.88 -2.26
CA VAL A 9 -8.11 -29.96 -1.77
C VAL A 9 -9.46 -29.35 -1.42
N THR A 10 -10.54 -29.89 -2.02
CA THR A 10 -11.93 -29.49 -1.75
C THR A 10 -12.59 -30.44 -0.76
N SER A 11 -13.75 -30.05 -0.25
CA SER A 11 -14.56 -30.92 0.64
C SER A 11 -15.08 -32.21 -0.05
N GLU A 12 -15.00 -32.26 -1.37
CA GLU A 12 -15.47 -33.43 -2.18
C GLU A 12 -14.32 -34.39 -2.51
N CYS A 13 -13.06 -34.03 -2.19
CA CYS A 13 -11.92 -34.90 -2.44
C CYS A 13 -11.98 -36.16 -1.59
N THR A 14 -11.72 -37.30 -2.23
CA THR A 14 -11.68 -38.64 -1.60
C THR A 14 -10.27 -39.20 -1.66
N ARG A 15 -10.02 -40.31 -0.95
CA ARG A 15 -8.70 -40.97 -0.98
C ARG A 15 -8.34 -41.39 -2.40
N GLY A 16 -7.22 -40.83 -2.92
CA GLY A 16 -6.77 -41.06 -4.31
C GLY A 16 -7.20 -39.96 -5.29
N ASP A 17 -7.91 -38.93 -4.81
CA ASP A 17 -8.21 -37.71 -5.53
C ASP A 17 -7.41 -36.59 -4.92
N ASP A 18 -6.40 -36.10 -5.63
CA ASP A 18 -5.47 -35.05 -5.15
C ASP A 18 -6.08 -33.64 -5.20
N GLY A 19 -7.28 -33.50 -5.79
CA GLY A 19 -7.94 -32.18 -5.97
C GLY A 19 -7.49 -31.46 -7.21
N LEU A 20 -7.69 -30.11 -7.21
CA LEU A 20 -7.35 -29.26 -8.35
C LEU A 20 -5.87 -28.84 -8.27
N ALA A 21 -5.09 -29.23 -9.29
CA ALA A 21 -3.67 -28.84 -9.37
C ALA A 21 -3.51 -27.32 -9.51
N LEU A 22 -2.58 -26.72 -8.78
CA LEU A 22 -2.26 -25.28 -8.90
C LEU A 22 -1.77 -24.92 -10.29
N ASP A 23 -1.07 -25.84 -10.98
CA ASP A 23 -0.66 -25.66 -12.37
C ASP A 23 -1.85 -25.56 -13.33
N GLU A 24 -2.94 -26.29 -13.05
CA GLU A 24 -4.17 -26.18 -13.84
C GLU A 24 -4.84 -24.83 -13.63
N VAL A 25 -4.93 -24.32 -12.40
CA VAL A 25 -5.42 -22.97 -12.09
C VAL A 25 -4.61 -21.93 -12.84
N LEU A 26 -3.28 -22.05 -12.84
CA LEU A 26 -2.39 -21.14 -13.55
C LEU A 26 -2.58 -21.22 -15.07
N ASN A 27 -2.73 -22.44 -15.63
CA ASN A 27 -2.99 -22.64 -17.04
C ASN A 27 -4.32 -22.00 -17.47
N ILE A 28 -5.36 -22.13 -16.67
CA ILE A 28 -6.66 -21.47 -16.90
C ILE A 28 -6.47 -19.96 -16.90
N ALA A 29 -5.78 -19.41 -15.91
CA ALA A 29 -5.48 -17.98 -15.83
C ALA A 29 -4.65 -17.49 -17.03
N ASN A 30 -3.61 -18.23 -17.41
CA ASN A 30 -2.75 -17.88 -18.54
C ASN A 30 -3.49 -17.90 -19.90
N LYS A 31 -4.42 -18.83 -20.08
CA LYS A 31 -5.26 -18.98 -21.29
C LYS A 31 -6.45 -18.01 -21.31
N SER A 32 -6.81 -17.45 -20.18
CA SER A 32 -7.95 -16.54 -20.07
C SER A 32 -7.76 -15.26 -20.92
N LYS A 33 -8.83 -14.85 -21.59
CA LYS A 33 -8.88 -13.58 -22.36
C LYS A 33 -9.07 -12.34 -21.47
N ALA A 34 -9.27 -12.50 -20.16
CA ALA A 34 -9.35 -11.39 -19.23
C ALA A 34 -8.03 -10.61 -19.23
N LYS A 35 -8.12 -9.28 -19.24
CA LYS A 35 -6.95 -8.40 -19.22
C LYS A 35 -6.18 -8.50 -17.91
N ASN A 36 -6.90 -8.67 -16.79
CA ASN A 36 -6.31 -8.80 -15.46
C ASN A 36 -6.88 -10.04 -14.78
N LYS A 37 -6.00 -10.87 -14.25
CA LYS A 37 -6.32 -12.12 -13.54
C LYS A 37 -5.58 -12.09 -12.21
N ILE A 38 -6.32 -12.17 -11.12
CA ILE A 38 -5.75 -12.11 -9.78
C ILE A 38 -6.08 -13.41 -9.07
N ILE A 39 -5.04 -14.11 -8.61
CA ILE A 39 -5.13 -15.34 -7.86
C ILE A 39 -4.65 -15.04 -6.45
N ILE A 40 -5.51 -15.24 -5.46
CA ILE A 40 -5.20 -15.07 -4.05
C ILE A 40 -5.38 -16.40 -3.36
N LEU A 41 -4.35 -16.92 -2.71
CA LEU A 41 -4.34 -18.22 -2.06
C LEU A 41 -3.94 -18.06 -0.58
N ASP A 42 -4.89 -18.39 0.31
CA ASP A 42 -4.63 -18.48 1.75
C ASP A 42 -4.58 -19.96 2.14
N SER A 43 -3.48 -20.62 1.82
CA SER A 43 -3.24 -22.03 2.14
C SER A 43 -1.76 -22.28 2.42
N CYS A 44 -1.48 -23.35 3.18
CA CYS A 44 -0.11 -23.80 3.41
C CYS A 44 0.58 -24.14 2.09
N HIS A 45 1.88 -23.80 1.99
CA HIS A 45 2.70 -24.07 0.82
C HIS A 45 2.18 -23.45 -0.49
N SER A 46 1.32 -22.44 -0.41
CA SER A 46 0.72 -21.79 -1.59
C SER A 46 1.75 -21.05 -2.47
N GLY A 47 2.95 -20.78 -1.95
CA GLY A 47 4.07 -20.19 -2.68
C GLY A 47 4.57 -21.00 -3.89
N ILE A 48 4.22 -22.29 -3.97
CA ILE A 48 4.45 -23.15 -5.15
C ILE A 48 3.68 -22.63 -6.37
N ALA A 49 2.57 -21.96 -6.16
CA ALA A 49 1.72 -21.49 -7.26
C ALA A 49 2.54 -20.67 -8.28
N GLY A 50 2.49 -21.12 -9.53
CA GLY A 50 3.19 -20.51 -10.65
C GLY A 50 4.66 -20.92 -10.79
N ASN A 51 5.22 -21.82 -9.96
CA ASN A 51 6.53 -22.39 -10.19
C ASN A 51 6.45 -23.39 -11.38
N ILE A 52 7.52 -23.43 -12.17
CA ILE A 52 7.65 -24.42 -13.24
C ILE A 52 8.34 -25.64 -12.65
N SER A 53 7.69 -26.80 -12.74
CA SER A 53 8.20 -28.07 -12.18
C SER A 53 9.61 -28.46 -12.65
N SER A 54 10.07 -27.94 -13.81
CA SER A 54 11.39 -28.23 -14.39
C SER A 54 12.45 -27.16 -14.14
N LEU A 55 12.06 -26.02 -13.54
CA LEU A 55 12.95 -24.87 -13.37
C LEU A 55 12.75 -24.31 -11.96
N GLU A 56 13.62 -24.71 -11.05
CA GLU A 56 13.58 -24.23 -9.65
C GLU A 56 13.44 -22.71 -9.57
N ASN A 57 12.49 -22.24 -8.78
CA ASN A 57 12.22 -20.82 -8.48
C ASN A 57 11.86 -19.92 -9.69
N LYS A 58 11.40 -20.48 -10.82
CA LYS A 58 10.92 -19.70 -11.97
C LYS A 58 9.41 -19.85 -12.15
N SER A 59 8.76 -18.76 -12.54
CA SER A 59 7.32 -18.72 -12.83
C SER A 59 7.08 -18.25 -14.25
N LEU A 60 6.16 -18.94 -14.98
CA LEU A 60 5.65 -18.50 -16.27
C LEU A 60 4.26 -17.89 -16.08
N LEU A 61 4.21 -16.55 -16.09
CA LEU A 61 2.96 -15.79 -16.02
C LEU A 61 2.72 -15.07 -17.34
N SER A 62 1.55 -15.28 -17.94
CA SER A 62 1.11 -14.47 -19.06
C SER A 62 0.84 -13.02 -18.61
N GLU A 63 0.82 -12.09 -19.56
CA GLU A 63 0.52 -10.69 -19.26
C GLU A 63 -0.85 -10.57 -18.55
N GLY A 64 -0.89 -9.74 -17.51
CA GLY A 64 -2.07 -9.49 -16.71
C GLY A 64 -2.30 -10.45 -15.54
N VAL A 65 -1.44 -11.44 -15.31
CA VAL A 65 -1.56 -12.36 -14.17
C VAL A 65 -0.82 -11.80 -12.95
N THR A 66 -1.50 -11.85 -11.81
CA THR A 66 -0.96 -11.56 -10.48
C THR A 66 -1.34 -12.67 -9.52
N ILE A 67 -0.38 -13.17 -8.76
CA ILE A 67 -0.56 -14.19 -7.72
C ILE A 67 -0.11 -13.59 -6.39
N LEU A 68 -0.93 -13.75 -5.37
CA LEU A 68 -0.65 -13.39 -3.99
C LEU A 68 -0.94 -14.60 -3.11
N THR A 69 0.03 -15.05 -2.34
CA THR A 69 -0.11 -16.23 -1.49
C THR A 69 0.24 -15.95 -0.04
N ALA A 70 -0.38 -16.69 0.87
CA ALA A 70 -0.22 -16.53 2.32
C ALA A 70 1.18 -16.90 2.84
N SER A 71 1.82 -17.88 2.22
CA SER A 71 3.10 -18.42 2.69
C SER A 71 4.01 -18.80 1.53
N SER A 72 5.31 -18.87 1.82
CA SER A 72 6.29 -19.44 0.91
C SER A 72 6.11 -20.97 0.75
N GLU A 73 6.81 -21.53 -0.22
CA GLU A 73 6.77 -22.98 -0.52
C GLU A 73 7.10 -23.86 0.69
N SER A 74 7.99 -23.39 1.56
CA SER A 74 8.48 -24.13 2.74
C SER A 74 7.78 -23.79 4.06
N GLN A 75 6.77 -22.92 4.04
CA GLN A 75 6.12 -22.43 5.26
C GLN A 75 4.65 -22.81 5.33
N TYR A 76 4.19 -23.00 6.57
CA TYR A 76 2.76 -23.14 6.87
C TYR A 76 2.11 -21.78 7.04
N ALA A 77 0.87 -21.64 6.57
CA ALA A 77 0.02 -20.50 6.87
C ALA A 77 -0.33 -20.49 8.37
N GLN A 78 -0.21 -19.34 8.99
CA GLN A 78 -0.48 -19.17 10.42
C GLN A 78 -1.94 -18.80 10.67
N GLU A 79 -2.48 -19.32 11.76
CA GLU A 79 -3.80 -18.97 12.29
C GLU A 79 -3.65 -18.30 13.66
N LYS A 80 -4.44 -17.27 13.89
CA LYS A 80 -4.54 -16.58 15.17
C LYS A 80 -6.01 -16.37 15.52
N ASN A 81 -6.42 -16.81 16.70
CA ASN A 81 -7.81 -16.72 17.14
C ASN A 81 -8.83 -17.37 16.18
N GLY A 82 -8.47 -18.47 15.53
CA GLY A 82 -9.35 -19.18 14.56
C GLY A 82 -9.52 -18.51 13.21
N GLN A 83 -8.66 -17.53 12.88
CA GLN A 83 -8.63 -16.86 11.58
C GLN A 83 -7.22 -16.92 10.98
N GLY A 84 -7.14 -17.10 9.67
CA GLY A 84 -5.87 -16.99 8.96
C GLY A 84 -5.29 -15.60 9.09
N VAL A 85 -4.03 -15.49 9.48
CA VAL A 85 -3.35 -14.21 9.64
C VAL A 85 -3.32 -13.45 8.31
N PHE A 86 -3.04 -14.15 7.22
CA PHE A 86 -3.03 -13.56 5.89
C PHE A 86 -4.40 -12.98 5.49
N THR A 87 -5.48 -13.77 5.64
CA THR A 87 -6.83 -13.28 5.32
C THR A 87 -7.22 -12.09 6.19
N SER A 88 -6.87 -12.08 7.48
CA SER A 88 -7.14 -10.94 8.37
C SER A 88 -6.46 -9.67 7.88
N LEU A 89 -5.18 -9.75 7.51
CA LEU A 89 -4.42 -8.61 6.97
C LEU A 89 -4.89 -8.20 5.57
N LEU A 90 -5.30 -9.16 4.73
CA LEU A 90 -5.92 -8.88 3.43
C LEU A 90 -7.22 -8.07 3.59
N VAL A 91 -8.08 -8.47 4.51
CA VAL A 91 -9.34 -7.76 4.80
C VAL A 91 -9.05 -6.37 5.34
N ASP A 92 -8.08 -6.20 6.25
CA ASP A 92 -7.66 -4.90 6.76
C ASP A 92 -7.13 -4.00 5.62
N ALA A 93 -6.24 -4.51 4.77
CA ALA A 93 -5.75 -3.82 3.59
C ALA A 93 -6.89 -3.31 2.70
N LEU A 94 -7.88 -4.19 2.40
CA LEU A 94 -9.03 -3.87 1.57
C LEU A 94 -10.00 -2.89 2.25
N ASN A 95 -10.01 -2.80 3.57
CA ASN A 95 -10.82 -1.83 4.33
C ASN A 95 -10.21 -0.43 4.37
N GLY A 96 -9.00 -0.25 3.82
CA GLY A 96 -8.42 1.08 3.61
C GLY A 96 -6.97 1.21 4.02
N SER A 97 -6.44 0.30 4.86
CA SER A 97 -5.07 0.39 5.38
C SER A 97 -4.00 0.36 4.27
N ALA A 98 -4.31 -0.22 3.10
CA ALA A 98 -3.44 -0.25 1.92
C ALA A 98 -3.81 0.76 0.83
N SER A 99 -4.65 1.76 1.14
CA SER A 99 -5.09 2.74 0.13
C SER A 99 -3.98 3.75 -0.20
N ASN A 100 -3.93 4.15 -1.46
CA ASN A 100 -3.12 5.27 -1.91
C ASN A 100 -3.82 6.63 -1.62
N LEU A 101 -3.18 7.72 -2.02
CA LEU A 101 -3.67 9.08 -1.77
C LEU A 101 -5.03 9.40 -2.42
N VAL A 102 -5.42 8.65 -3.44
CA VAL A 102 -6.73 8.81 -4.11
C VAL A 102 -7.73 7.72 -3.72
N GLY A 103 -7.44 6.95 -2.66
CA GLY A 103 -8.32 5.92 -2.12
C GLY A 103 -8.36 4.63 -2.94
N GLU A 104 -7.41 4.37 -3.82
CA GLU A 104 -7.32 3.13 -4.58
C GLU A 104 -6.42 2.11 -3.88
N ILE A 105 -6.86 0.86 -3.88
CA ILE A 105 -6.13 -0.28 -3.30
C ILE A 105 -5.78 -1.22 -4.44
N SER A 106 -4.50 -1.47 -4.65
CA SER A 106 -3.97 -2.35 -5.69
C SER A 106 -3.44 -3.67 -5.11
N PRO A 107 -3.25 -4.73 -5.91
CA PRO A 107 -2.62 -5.96 -5.43
C PRO A 107 -1.24 -5.74 -4.80
N ALA A 108 -0.45 -4.80 -5.35
CA ALA A 108 0.87 -4.48 -4.81
C ALA A 108 0.80 -3.76 -3.47
N SER A 109 -0.14 -2.81 -3.29
CA SER A 109 -0.30 -2.14 -2.01
C SER A 109 -0.83 -3.07 -0.92
N VAL A 110 -1.69 -4.03 -1.28
CA VAL A 110 -2.13 -5.12 -0.39
C VAL A 110 -0.93 -5.96 0.04
N TYR A 111 -0.10 -6.41 -0.91
CA TYR A 111 1.10 -7.18 -0.58
C TYR A 111 2.03 -6.41 0.36
N ALA A 112 2.34 -5.16 0.04
CA ALA A 112 3.21 -4.32 0.87
C ALA A 112 2.66 -4.15 2.30
N HIS A 113 1.33 -3.93 2.44
CA HIS A 113 0.67 -3.84 3.74
C HIS A 113 0.82 -5.14 4.55
N ILE A 114 0.55 -6.30 3.93
CA ILE A 114 0.67 -7.59 4.59
C ILE A 114 2.12 -7.85 5.00
N ASP A 115 3.09 -7.68 4.09
CA ASP A 115 4.51 -7.92 4.36
C ASP A 115 5.05 -7.05 5.50
N GLN A 116 4.67 -5.77 5.54
CA GLN A 116 5.08 -4.85 6.61
C GLN A 116 4.40 -5.14 7.96
N SER A 117 3.21 -5.75 7.94
CA SER A 117 2.46 -6.09 9.15
C SER A 117 2.93 -7.38 9.81
N LEU A 118 3.70 -8.21 9.10
CA LEU A 118 4.25 -9.47 9.60
C LEU A 118 5.61 -9.26 10.25
N GLY A 119 5.85 -9.95 11.36
CA GLY A 119 7.15 -9.97 12.03
C GLY A 119 8.24 -10.68 11.22
N ALA A 120 9.52 -10.47 11.60
CA ALA A 120 10.67 -11.00 10.87
C ALA A 120 10.69 -12.54 10.76
N TRP A 121 10.07 -13.23 11.72
CA TRP A 121 10.08 -14.69 11.86
C TRP A 121 8.72 -15.33 11.53
N GLU A 122 7.76 -14.55 11.04
CA GLU A 122 6.43 -15.03 10.69
C GLU A 122 6.40 -15.55 9.25
N GLN A 123 5.25 -16.08 8.83
CA GLN A 123 5.02 -16.51 7.44
C GLN A 123 5.31 -15.34 6.48
N ARG A 124 5.84 -15.66 5.29
CA ARG A 124 6.12 -14.64 4.28
C ARG A 124 5.20 -14.83 3.09
N PRO A 125 4.38 -13.81 2.78
CA PRO A 125 3.57 -13.82 1.58
C PRO A 125 4.45 -13.81 0.34
N ILE A 126 3.99 -14.44 -0.73
CA ILE A 126 4.66 -14.40 -2.03
C ILE A 126 3.80 -13.57 -2.99
N PHE A 127 4.46 -12.69 -3.72
CA PHE A 127 3.86 -11.86 -4.76
C PHE A 127 4.55 -12.11 -6.10
N LYS A 128 3.80 -12.64 -7.06
CA LYS A 128 4.27 -12.89 -8.42
C LYS A 128 3.38 -12.15 -9.39
N THR A 129 3.93 -11.39 -10.33
CA THR A 129 3.11 -10.60 -11.25
C THR A 129 3.80 -10.35 -12.58
N ASN A 130 3.01 -10.34 -13.66
CA ASN A 130 3.43 -9.91 -15.00
C ASN A 130 2.39 -8.95 -15.57
N ILE A 131 2.49 -7.68 -15.17
CA ILE A 131 1.53 -6.64 -15.55
C ILE A 131 2.25 -5.37 -16.00
N LYS A 132 1.57 -4.59 -16.84
CA LYS A 132 2.04 -3.24 -17.22
C LYS A 132 1.54 -2.17 -16.25
N LYS A 133 0.36 -2.38 -15.66
CA LYS A 133 -0.27 -1.43 -14.76
C LYS A 133 -1.15 -2.17 -13.76
N PHE A 134 -1.05 -1.81 -12.48
CA PHE A 134 -1.95 -2.34 -11.47
C PHE A 134 -3.37 -1.80 -11.66
N ILE A 135 -4.34 -2.69 -11.44
CA ILE A 135 -5.75 -2.32 -11.32
C ILE A 135 -6.08 -2.01 -9.86
N SER A 136 -7.13 -1.24 -9.65
CA SER A 136 -7.72 -1.06 -8.33
C SER A 136 -8.61 -2.26 -7.99
N LEU A 137 -8.32 -2.94 -6.89
CA LEU A 137 -9.17 -3.99 -6.30
C LEU A 137 -10.40 -3.38 -5.63
N ARG A 138 -10.20 -2.25 -4.98
CA ARG A 138 -11.24 -1.53 -4.23
C ARG A 138 -10.91 -0.04 -4.18
N LYS A 139 -11.97 0.77 -4.15
CA LYS A 139 -11.89 2.20 -3.84
C LYS A 139 -12.49 2.44 -2.46
N VAL A 140 -11.78 3.21 -1.65
CA VAL A 140 -12.18 3.63 -0.31
C VAL A 140 -12.10 5.15 -0.20
N GLN A 141 -12.57 5.72 0.91
CA GLN A 141 -12.38 7.14 1.15
C GLN A 141 -10.88 7.46 1.23
N PRO A 142 -10.38 8.41 0.43
CA PRO A 142 -8.97 8.77 0.45
C PRO A 142 -8.57 9.45 1.76
N PRO A 143 -7.29 9.36 2.18
CA PRO A 143 -6.79 9.98 3.41
C PRO A 143 -6.83 11.52 3.36
N ILE A 144 -6.95 12.07 2.17
CA ILE A 144 -7.10 13.51 1.92
C ILE A 144 -8.17 13.75 0.86
N SER A 145 -8.97 14.81 0.99
CA SER A 145 -9.97 15.16 -0.01
C SER A 145 -9.33 15.55 -1.34
N LEU A 146 -9.99 15.26 -2.46
CA LEU A 146 -9.50 15.68 -3.77
C LEU A 146 -9.41 17.21 -3.91
N ASP A 147 -10.27 17.94 -3.20
CA ASP A 147 -10.24 19.41 -3.24
C ASP A 147 -9.05 19.96 -2.48
N ASP A 148 -8.72 19.39 -1.30
CA ASP A 148 -7.45 19.71 -0.63
C ASP A 148 -6.25 19.33 -1.51
N LEU A 149 -6.27 18.16 -2.16
CA LEU A 149 -5.17 17.71 -3.01
C LEU A 149 -4.93 18.64 -4.22
N LYS A 150 -5.97 19.18 -4.82
CA LYS A 150 -5.87 20.19 -5.89
C LYS A 150 -5.15 21.47 -5.45
N MET A 151 -5.14 21.78 -4.14
CA MET A 151 -4.44 22.94 -3.64
C MET A 151 -2.91 22.86 -3.82
N ILE A 152 -2.35 21.68 -4.10
CA ILE A 152 -0.91 21.53 -4.40
C ILE A 152 -0.50 22.47 -5.55
N ILE A 153 -1.23 22.47 -6.67
CA ILE A 153 -0.92 23.31 -7.85
C ILE A 153 -1.15 24.80 -7.61
N ILE A 154 -1.91 25.16 -6.59
CA ILE A 154 -2.13 26.56 -6.19
C ILE A 154 -1.03 27.02 -5.25
N LEU A 155 -0.57 26.15 -4.34
CA LEU A 155 0.45 26.47 -3.34
C LEU A 155 1.87 26.36 -3.89
N PHE A 156 2.10 25.48 -4.87
CA PHE A 156 3.42 25.26 -5.46
C PHE A 156 3.35 25.41 -7.00
N GLU A 157 3.89 26.48 -7.54
CA GLU A 157 3.90 26.71 -8.99
C GLU A 157 4.74 25.69 -9.77
N LYS A 158 5.78 25.13 -9.13
CA LYS A 158 6.69 24.13 -9.69
C LYS A 158 7.04 23.12 -8.61
N VAL A 159 7.40 21.92 -9.02
CA VAL A 159 7.85 20.85 -8.11
C VAL A 159 9.03 21.28 -7.22
N SER A 160 9.90 22.15 -7.73
CA SER A 160 11.05 22.70 -7.00
C SER A 160 10.73 23.93 -6.16
N SER A 161 9.48 24.43 -6.16
CA SER A 161 9.11 25.63 -5.42
C SER A 161 9.20 25.43 -3.91
N ILE A 162 9.62 26.46 -3.22
CA ILE A 162 9.58 26.56 -1.76
C ILE A 162 8.41 27.46 -1.38
N PHE A 163 7.50 26.96 -0.59
CA PHE A 163 6.42 27.75 0.00
C PHE A 163 6.93 28.39 1.29
N GLN A 164 7.01 29.73 1.32
CA GLN A 164 7.50 30.46 2.48
C GLN A 164 6.43 30.54 3.56
N LEU A 165 6.84 30.28 4.78
CA LEU A 165 6.01 30.37 5.98
C LEU A 165 6.53 31.52 6.86
N ASP A 166 5.65 32.07 7.65
CA ASP A 166 5.97 33.04 8.70
C ASP A 166 4.99 32.86 9.89
N PRO A 167 5.22 33.53 11.03
CA PRO A 167 4.35 33.36 12.19
C PRO A 167 2.87 33.71 11.97
N THR A 168 2.47 34.37 10.89
CA THR A 168 1.06 34.65 10.60
C THR A 168 0.26 33.41 10.19
N PHE A 169 0.95 32.30 9.85
CA PHE A 169 0.34 31.02 9.49
C PHE A 169 -0.11 30.22 10.71
N GLU A 170 0.53 30.39 11.88
CA GLU A 170 0.28 29.59 13.08
C GLU A 170 -0.67 30.30 14.05
N PRO A 171 -1.91 29.77 14.24
CA PRO A 171 -2.86 30.37 15.17
C PRO A 171 -2.60 30.00 16.64
N ASN A 172 -2.01 28.82 16.90
CA ASN A 172 -1.77 28.30 18.24
C ASN A 172 -0.32 28.52 18.63
N ARG A 173 -0.06 29.56 19.39
CA ARG A 173 1.30 29.97 19.77
C ARG A 173 1.46 29.80 21.27
N ASP A 174 2.59 29.25 21.69
CA ASP A 174 2.94 29.22 23.10
C ASP A 174 3.14 30.62 23.65
N ASN A 175 2.50 30.91 24.78
CA ASN A 175 2.40 32.26 25.39
C ASN A 175 3.72 32.89 25.85
N THR A 176 4.85 32.20 25.67
CA THR A 176 6.12 32.62 26.29
C THR A 176 6.89 33.69 25.54
N ASN A 177 6.60 33.95 24.24
CA ASN A 177 7.37 34.91 23.44
C ASN A 177 6.53 35.76 22.44
N LEU A 178 5.27 36.05 22.77
CA LEU A 178 4.31 36.68 21.85
C LEU A 178 4.49 38.18 21.60
N LYS A 179 5.32 38.89 22.36
CA LYS A 179 5.29 40.37 22.39
C LYS A 179 5.69 41.06 21.08
N ASN A 180 6.29 40.35 20.11
CA ASN A 180 6.78 40.93 18.85
C ASN A 180 6.37 40.16 17.60
N LEU A 181 5.47 39.19 17.68
CA LEU A 181 5.06 38.42 16.51
C LEU A 181 3.84 39.04 15.82
N PRO A 182 3.79 39.06 14.48
CA PRO A 182 2.63 39.54 13.74
C PRO A 182 1.39 38.65 14.02
N ASN A 183 0.19 39.26 14.04
CA ASN A 183 -1.04 38.54 14.28
C ASN A 183 -1.30 37.46 13.21
N PRO A 184 -1.89 36.31 13.58
CA PRO A 184 -2.30 35.28 12.61
C PRO A 184 -3.27 35.87 11.59
N LYS A 185 -3.09 35.48 10.31
CA LYS A 185 -3.98 35.88 9.20
C LYS A 185 -4.86 34.70 8.83
N LYS A 186 -6.18 34.91 8.74
CA LYS A 186 -7.15 33.86 8.41
C LYS A 186 -6.80 33.10 7.14
N GLU A 187 -6.44 33.79 6.08
CA GLU A 187 -6.04 33.20 4.82
C GLU A 187 -4.81 32.29 4.95
N ASN A 188 -3.80 32.73 5.71
CA ASN A 188 -2.58 31.96 5.94
C ASN A 188 -2.86 30.73 6.81
N ILE A 189 -3.71 30.85 7.81
CA ILE A 189 -4.15 29.73 8.64
C ILE A 189 -4.83 28.65 7.79
N GLU A 190 -5.69 29.03 6.85
CA GLU A 190 -6.36 28.08 5.95
C GLU A 190 -5.36 27.35 5.05
N LYS A 191 -4.41 28.06 4.44
CA LYS A 191 -3.31 27.47 3.67
C LYS A 191 -2.44 26.54 4.54
N PHE A 192 -2.14 26.94 5.77
CA PHE A 192 -1.31 26.17 6.68
C PHE A 192 -1.97 24.84 7.10
N ARG A 193 -3.28 24.84 7.35
CA ARG A 193 -4.03 23.61 7.61
C ARG A 193 -3.91 22.60 6.47
N ILE A 194 -3.92 23.08 5.23
CA ILE A 194 -3.74 22.21 4.06
C ILE A 194 -2.31 21.71 3.98
N LEU A 195 -1.32 22.57 4.17
CA LEU A 195 0.09 22.18 4.21
C LEU A 195 0.40 21.18 5.33
N GLN A 196 -0.23 21.31 6.50
CA GLN A 196 -0.13 20.33 7.58
C GLN A 196 -0.78 18.99 7.22
N LYS A 197 -1.92 18.97 6.49
CA LYS A 197 -2.48 17.73 5.95
C LYS A 197 -1.51 17.07 4.97
N PHE A 198 -0.91 17.85 4.05
CA PHE A 198 0.08 17.35 3.12
C PHE A 198 1.32 16.80 3.82
N ASN A 199 1.78 17.44 4.88
CA ASN A 199 2.90 16.94 5.68
C ASN A 199 2.59 15.59 6.34
N ARG A 200 1.39 15.40 6.89
CA ARG A 200 0.97 14.13 7.52
C ARG A 200 0.95 12.94 6.56
N ILE A 201 0.75 13.19 5.27
CA ILE A 201 0.73 12.14 4.23
C ILE A 201 1.99 12.19 3.35
N ASN A 202 3.03 12.87 3.83
CA ASN A 202 4.35 12.91 3.21
C ASN A 202 4.41 13.56 1.80
N LEU A 203 3.47 14.45 1.48
CA LEU A 203 3.53 15.25 0.24
C LEU A 203 4.40 16.50 0.39
N VAL A 204 4.52 17.03 1.61
CA VAL A 204 5.26 18.26 1.92
C VAL A 204 6.14 18.01 3.14
N LEU A 205 7.34 18.58 3.13
CA LEU A 205 8.26 18.59 4.27
C LEU A 205 8.69 20.02 4.61
N PRO A 206 8.80 20.36 5.91
CA PRO A 206 9.43 21.61 6.33
C PRO A 206 10.91 21.61 5.95
N ILE A 207 11.49 22.79 5.78
CA ILE A 207 12.91 23.00 5.45
C ILE A 207 13.63 23.41 6.72
N ASP A 208 14.72 22.72 7.04
CA ASP A 208 15.59 22.97 8.21
C ASP A 208 14.87 22.95 9.57
N GLU A 209 13.73 22.25 9.65
CA GLU A 209 12.94 22.11 10.86
C GLU A 209 12.30 20.71 10.93
N GLU A 210 12.05 20.22 12.13
CA GLU A 210 11.41 18.92 12.33
C GLU A 210 9.90 18.96 12.10
N HIS A 211 9.27 20.11 12.39
CA HIS A 211 7.82 20.26 12.33
C HIS A 211 7.40 21.52 11.59
N MET A 212 6.24 21.46 10.94
CA MET A 212 5.64 22.61 10.25
C MET A 212 5.42 23.81 11.18
N TYR A 213 5.13 23.57 12.46
CA TYR A 213 5.00 24.60 13.48
C TYR A 213 6.29 25.45 13.57
N TYR A 214 7.44 24.81 13.74
CA TYR A 214 8.72 25.50 13.85
C TYR A 214 9.10 26.19 12.54
N ALA A 215 8.77 25.57 11.40
CA ALA A 215 9.00 26.21 10.10
C ALA A 215 8.20 27.54 9.97
N ALA A 216 6.96 27.59 10.46
CA ALA A 216 6.19 28.82 10.51
C ALA A 216 6.75 29.84 11.51
N MET A 217 7.04 29.41 12.75
CA MET A 217 7.51 30.29 13.80
C MET A 217 8.90 30.89 13.50
N ASN A 218 9.77 30.13 12.83
CA ASN A 218 11.14 30.55 12.48
C ASN A 218 11.25 31.14 11.06
N SER A 219 10.10 31.47 10.42
CA SER A 219 10.04 32.05 9.08
C SER A 219 10.85 31.26 8.05
N LYS A 220 10.73 29.93 8.12
CA LYS A 220 11.29 28.97 7.18
C LYS A 220 10.27 28.64 6.09
N GLY A 221 10.61 27.70 5.22
CA GLY A 221 9.71 27.24 4.17
C GLY A 221 9.34 25.79 4.29
N CYS A 222 8.51 25.34 3.37
CA CYS A 222 8.27 23.92 3.11
C CYS A 222 8.35 23.65 1.60
N LYS A 223 8.61 22.38 1.24
CA LYS A 223 8.77 21.95 -0.15
C LYS A 223 8.06 20.63 -0.39
N LEU A 224 7.74 20.36 -1.66
CA LEU A 224 7.21 19.06 -2.08
C LEU A 224 8.25 17.94 -1.88
N THR A 225 7.76 16.75 -1.57
CA THR A 225 8.53 15.51 -1.64
C THR A 225 8.46 14.95 -3.07
N PRO A 226 9.21 13.87 -3.41
CA PRO A 226 9.01 13.16 -4.68
C PRO A 226 7.61 12.58 -4.88
N LEU A 227 6.81 12.44 -3.81
CA LEU A 227 5.43 11.99 -3.85
C LEU A 227 4.44 13.15 -4.12
N GLY A 228 4.81 14.37 -3.72
CA GLY A 228 4.04 15.62 -3.93
C GLY A 228 4.43 16.36 -5.21
#